data_c583f7de28afce942c4797b4c61cb6a6
#
_entry.id   c583f7de28afce942c4797b4c61cb6a6
#
_cell.length_a   1.000
_cell.length_b   1.000
_cell.length_c   1.000
_cell.angle_alpha   90.00
_cell.angle_beta   90.00
_cell.angle_gamma   90.00
#
_symmetry.space_group_name_H-M   'P 1'
#
loop_
_entity.id
_entity.type
_entity.pdbx_description
1 polymer ?
#
loop_
_entity_poly.entity_id
_entity_poly.type
_entity_poly.pdbx_seq_one_letter_code
_entity_poly.pdbx_strand_id
1 'polypeptide(L)'
;MIEIESLVAGYGQVPVLHDVSLKVAQGELVGLLGANNAGKSTLINCLSGTVRPRQGRIRFKGEDITNLAPHKIVDLGIIQVPEGRLVFPQMSIRDNLMLGGISARARKQRRQRLEQVLETFPRLQERLDQHAGTLSGGEQQMLAIGRGMMAGAEVLMLDEPSLGLSPLFVQYIFETIAKMHRMGLTILLVEQNSSLTFRHASRCYVLEQGRVAIDGPTEVVRNHPATRKAYLGM
;
A
#
# COMPACT_ATOMS: atom_id res chain seq x y z
N MET A 1 9.90 8.28 -8.59
CA MET A 1 8.46 8.40 -8.91
C MET A 1 7.72 9.13 -7.80
N ILE A 2 7.79 8.68 -6.56
CA ILE A 2 7.40 9.43 -5.36
C ILE A 2 8.66 9.94 -4.67
N GLU A 3 8.63 11.19 -4.21
CA GLU A 3 9.67 11.79 -3.38
C GLU A 3 9.00 12.52 -2.22
N ILE A 4 9.45 12.22 -1.02
CA ILE A 4 9.06 12.88 0.22
C ILE A 4 10.29 13.57 0.78
N GLU A 5 10.17 14.85 1.12
CA GLU A 5 11.26 15.68 1.63
C GLU A 5 10.84 16.33 2.95
N SER A 6 11.56 16.02 4.02
CA SER A 6 11.43 16.61 5.35
C SER A 6 9.99 16.72 5.88
N LEU A 7 9.21 15.64 5.75
CA LEU A 7 7.80 15.63 6.07
C LEU A 7 7.56 15.66 7.58
N VAL A 8 6.77 16.63 8.02
CA VAL A 8 6.22 16.71 9.39
C VAL A 8 4.70 16.65 9.30
N ALA A 9 4.09 15.67 9.95
CA ALA A 9 2.64 15.46 9.90
C ALA A 9 2.11 14.82 11.18
N GLY A 10 0.81 14.91 11.40
CA GLY A 10 0.14 14.30 12.56
C GLY A 10 -1.30 14.75 12.68
N TYR A 11 -1.93 14.42 13.78
CA TYR A 11 -3.35 14.64 14.04
C TYR A 11 -3.55 15.74 15.10
N GLY A 12 -4.50 16.64 14.86
CA GLY A 12 -4.75 17.77 15.77
C GLY A 12 -3.47 18.59 16.00
N GLN A 13 -3.02 18.73 17.24
CA GLN A 13 -1.76 19.44 17.59
C GLN A 13 -0.55 18.51 17.72
N VAL A 14 -0.77 17.19 17.73
CA VAL A 14 0.29 16.20 18.00
C VAL A 14 0.97 15.79 16.69
N PRO A 15 2.29 16.06 16.50
CA PRO A 15 3.03 15.52 15.39
C PRO A 15 3.29 14.02 15.61
N VAL A 16 3.21 13.25 14.53
CA VAL A 16 3.50 11.81 14.48
C VAL A 16 4.73 11.53 13.62
N LEU A 17 4.87 12.29 12.53
CA LEU A 17 6.03 12.22 11.64
C LEU A 17 6.94 13.44 11.89
N HIS A 18 8.24 13.17 11.98
CA HIS A 18 9.27 14.15 12.30
C HIS A 18 10.40 14.10 11.27
N ASP A 19 10.39 15.01 10.30
CA ASP A 19 11.44 15.13 9.27
C ASP A 19 11.65 13.84 8.45
N VAL A 20 10.55 13.25 7.97
CA VAL A 20 10.59 12.01 7.20
C VAL A 20 10.90 12.31 5.74
N SER A 21 11.94 11.66 5.21
CA SER A 21 12.30 11.71 3.80
C SER A 21 12.41 10.30 3.24
N LEU A 22 11.81 10.05 2.07
CA LEU A 22 11.92 8.77 1.36
C LEU A 22 11.67 8.94 -0.14
N LYS A 23 12.11 7.95 -0.91
CA LYS A 23 11.90 7.88 -2.36
C LYS A 23 11.42 6.52 -2.77
N VAL A 24 10.51 6.50 -3.75
CA VAL A 24 10.05 5.29 -4.44
C VAL A 24 10.26 5.51 -5.93
N ALA A 25 11.12 4.71 -6.56
CA ALA A 25 11.34 4.76 -7.99
C ALA A 25 10.19 4.11 -8.76
N GLN A 26 10.08 4.40 -10.05
CA GLN A 26 9.09 3.74 -10.91
C GLN A 26 9.43 2.26 -11.06
N GLY A 27 8.42 1.40 -10.93
CA GLY A 27 8.59 -0.05 -11.00
C GLY A 27 9.34 -0.65 -9.81
N GLU A 28 9.49 0.08 -8.70
CA GLU A 28 10.14 -0.41 -7.49
C GLU A 28 9.10 -0.98 -6.51
N LEU A 29 9.45 -2.04 -5.81
CA LEU A 29 8.75 -2.51 -4.61
C LEU A 29 9.55 -2.08 -3.40
N VAL A 30 9.03 -1.11 -2.67
CA VAL A 30 9.64 -0.54 -1.47
C VAL A 30 8.90 -1.02 -0.24
N GLY A 31 9.63 -1.54 0.75
CA GLY A 31 9.10 -1.88 2.06
C GLY A 31 9.21 -0.70 3.04
N LEU A 32 8.12 -0.38 3.73
CA LEU A 32 8.11 0.52 4.88
C LEU A 32 7.83 -0.31 6.14
N LEU A 33 8.86 -0.53 6.93
CA LEU A 33 8.82 -1.33 8.16
C LEU A 33 8.75 -0.42 9.38
N GLY A 34 8.20 -0.94 10.46
CA GLY A 34 8.13 -0.25 11.75
C GLY A 34 7.16 -0.93 12.69
N ALA A 35 7.36 -0.76 13.98
CA ALA A 35 6.42 -1.21 14.99
C ALA A 35 5.06 -0.50 14.86
N ASN A 36 4.06 -0.99 15.60
CA ASN A 36 2.79 -0.28 15.72
C ASN A 36 3.05 1.11 16.31
N ASN A 37 2.31 2.09 15.81
CA ASN A 37 2.44 3.51 16.17
C ASN A 37 3.76 4.18 15.74
N ALA A 38 4.60 3.53 14.92
CA ALA A 38 5.81 4.16 14.38
C ALA A 38 5.53 5.32 13.41
N GLY A 39 4.28 5.48 12.93
CA GLY A 39 3.88 6.52 11.99
C GLY A 39 3.64 6.03 10.55
N LYS A 40 3.71 4.73 10.29
CA LYS A 40 3.55 4.13 8.95
C LYS A 40 2.25 4.56 8.25
N SER A 41 1.10 4.32 8.89
CA SER A 41 -0.20 4.69 8.33
C SER A 41 -0.37 6.21 8.19
N THR A 42 0.24 7.01 9.09
CA THR A 42 0.25 8.48 8.94
C THR A 42 0.99 8.90 7.67
N LEU A 43 2.10 8.25 7.34
CA LEU A 43 2.86 8.52 6.12
C LEU A 43 2.05 8.20 4.87
N ILE A 44 1.42 7.03 4.82
CA ILE A 44 0.53 6.65 3.71
C ILE A 44 -0.66 7.61 3.61
N ASN A 45 -1.23 8.02 4.74
CA ASN A 45 -2.34 8.97 4.77
C ASN A 45 -1.93 10.37 4.28
N CYS A 46 -0.66 10.77 4.45
CA CYS A 46 -0.14 11.97 3.80
C CYS A 46 -0.03 11.79 2.27
N LEU A 47 0.47 10.64 1.81
CA LEU A 47 0.57 10.32 0.39
C LEU A 47 -0.80 10.22 -0.31
N SER A 48 -1.83 9.76 0.39
CA SER A 48 -3.21 9.72 -0.14
C SER A 48 -3.99 11.03 0.03
N GLY A 49 -3.39 12.04 0.70
CA GLY A 49 -3.99 13.35 0.94
C GLY A 49 -5.07 13.39 2.02
N THR A 50 -5.25 12.30 2.77
CA THR A 50 -6.19 12.23 3.91
C THR A 50 -5.66 12.94 5.15
N VAL A 51 -4.34 13.02 5.29
CA VAL A 51 -3.65 13.84 6.30
C VAL A 51 -2.81 14.89 5.60
N ARG A 52 -2.99 16.16 5.95
CA ARG A 52 -2.18 17.26 5.40
C ARG A 52 -0.88 17.40 6.17
N PRO A 53 0.27 17.39 5.50
CA PRO A 53 1.55 17.71 6.12
C PRO A 53 1.55 19.12 6.69
N ARG A 54 2.29 19.33 7.78
CA ARG A 54 2.54 20.65 8.37
C ARG A 54 3.77 21.31 7.75
N GLN A 55 4.77 20.47 7.40
CA GLN A 55 6.01 20.90 6.77
C GLN A 55 6.48 19.81 5.81
N GLY A 56 7.40 20.16 4.94
CA GLY A 56 7.96 19.27 3.94
C GLY A 56 7.17 19.26 2.64
N ARG A 57 7.56 18.39 1.74
CA ARG A 57 6.97 18.28 0.40
C ARG A 57 6.80 16.83 -0.03
N ILE A 58 5.76 16.61 -0.81
CA ILE A 58 5.50 15.34 -1.49
C ILE A 58 5.45 15.62 -2.98
N ARG A 59 6.28 14.92 -3.76
CA ARG A 59 6.26 15.02 -5.23
C ARG A 59 5.93 13.68 -5.85
N PHE A 60 5.19 13.73 -6.93
CA PHE A 60 4.89 12.59 -7.78
C PHE A 60 5.28 12.92 -9.22
N LYS A 61 6.22 12.16 -9.79
CA LYS A 61 6.77 12.42 -11.13
C LYS A 61 7.32 13.85 -11.32
N GLY A 62 7.87 14.42 -10.24
CA GLY A 62 8.41 15.77 -10.20
C GLY A 62 7.40 16.87 -9.87
N GLU A 63 6.10 16.60 -9.94
CA GLU A 63 5.05 17.57 -9.60
C GLU A 63 4.74 17.57 -8.10
N ASP A 64 4.54 18.75 -7.51
CA ASP A 64 4.18 18.89 -6.10
C ASP A 64 2.70 18.49 -5.89
N ILE A 65 2.49 17.49 -5.07
CA ILE A 65 1.17 16.97 -4.71
C ILE A 65 0.83 17.17 -3.23
N THR A 66 1.66 17.88 -2.48
CA THR A 66 1.62 17.99 -1.01
C THR A 66 0.24 18.35 -0.46
N ASN A 67 -0.48 19.23 -1.14
CA ASN A 67 -1.78 19.75 -0.68
C ASN A 67 -2.94 19.35 -1.59
N LEU A 68 -2.76 18.36 -2.45
CA LEU A 68 -3.84 17.90 -3.31
C LEU A 68 -4.93 17.17 -2.50
N ALA A 69 -6.16 17.35 -2.93
CA ALA A 69 -7.29 16.61 -2.37
C ALA A 69 -7.20 15.11 -2.72
N PRO A 70 -7.69 14.19 -1.86
CA PRO A 70 -7.58 12.74 -2.08
C PRO A 70 -8.04 12.26 -3.45
N HIS A 71 -9.17 12.77 -3.96
CA HIS A 71 -9.68 12.40 -5.28
C HIS A 71 -8.74 12.77 -6.42
N LYS A 72 -7.99 13.89 -6.31
CA LYS A 72 -6.97 14.29 -7.28
C LYS A 72 -5.76 13.36 -7.24
N ILE A 73 -5.35 12.93 -6.06
CA ILE A 73 -4.27 11.95 -5.87
C ILE A 73 -4.66 10.60 -6.51
N VAL A 74 -5.90 10.16 -6.31
CA VAL A 74 -6.44 8.96 -6.98
C VAL A 74 -6.42 9.13 -8.51
N ASP A 75 -6.81 10.28 -9.03
CA ASP A 75 -6.79 10.56 -10.47
C ASP A 75 -5.36 10.56 -11.05
N LEU A 76 -4.34 10.87 -10.25
CA LEU A 76 -2.94 10.72 -10.63
C LEU A 76 -2.48 9.24 -10.66
N GLY A 77 -3.22 8.34 -10.04
CA GLY A 77 -2.90 6.92 -9.97
C GLY A 77 -2.15 6.48 -8.71
N ILE A 78 -2.15 7.28 -7.66
CA ILE A 78 -1.66 6.90 -6.34
C ILE A 78 -2.83 6.32 -5.56
N ILE A 79 -2.82 5.00 -5.36
CA ILE A 79 -3.95 4.26 -4.81
C ILE A 79 -3.54 3.61 -3.49
N GLN A 80 -4.33 3.86 -2.45
CA GLN A 80 -4.16 3.23 -1.15
C GLN A 80 -5.15 2.06 -0.99
N VAL A 81 -4.65 0.92 -0.58
CA VAL A 81 -5.43 -0.17 0.02
C VAL A 81 -5.17 -0.11 1.52
N PRO A 82 -6.10 0.42 2.30
CA PRO A 82 -5.91 0.63 3.72
C PRO A 82 -5.97 -0.68 4.51
N GLU A 83 -5.46 -0.65 5.73
CA GLU A 83 -5.63 -1.70 6.72
C GLU A 83 -7.13 -2.01 6.96
N GLY A 84 -7.44 -3.23 7.37
CA GLY A 84 -8.80 -3.64 7.73
C GLY A 84 -9.71 -3.99 6.56
N ARG A 85 -9.15 -4.13 5.33
CA ARG A 85 -9.83 -4.60 4.11
C ARG A 85 -10.88 -3.62 3.58
N LEU A 86 -11.71 -3.02 4.43
CA LEU A 86 -12.75 -2.01 4.16
C LEU A 86 -13.59 -2.33 2.90
N VAL A 87 -14.05 -3.57 2.79
CA VAL A 87 -15.01 -3.97 1.75
C VAL A 87 -16.42 -3.49 2.10
N PHE A 88 -17.28 -3.36 1.10
CA PHE A 88 -18.71 -3.07 1.29
C PHE A 88 -19.46 -4.39 1.43
N PRO A 89 -19.78 -4.84 2.66
CA PRO A 89 -20.25 -6.22 2.92
C PRO A 89 -21.60 -6.54 2.28
N GLN A 90 -22.45 -5.55 2.11
CA GLN A 90 -23.80 -5.69 1.53
C GLN A 90 -23.80 -5.64 -0.01
N MET A 91 -22.66 -5.31 -0.63
CA MET A 91 -22.52 -5.29 -2.08
C MET A 91 -21.93 -6.60 -2.58
N SER A 92 -22.23 -6.93 -3.84
CA SER A 92 -21.58 -8.06 -4.50
C SER A 92 -20.06 -7.87 -4.66
N ILE A 93 -19.32 -8.94 -4.88
CA ILE A 93 -17.90 -8.86 -5.22
C ILE A 93 -17.72 -8.01 -6.48
N ARG A 94 -18.56 -8.24 -7.50
CA ARG A 94 -18.57 -7.47 -8.74
C ARG A 94 -18.71 -5.97 -8.47
N ASP A 95 -19.70 -5.56 -7.69
CA ASP A 95 -19.97 -4.15 -7.40
C ASP A 95 -18.84 -3.52 -6.59
N ASN A 96 -18.28 -4.23 -5.61
CA ASN A 96 -17.09 -3.80 -4.89
C ASN A 96 -15.92 -3.50 -5.84
N LEU A 97 -15.64 -4.41 -6.78
CA LEU A 97 -14.58 -4.21 -7.79
C LEU A 97 -14.90 -3.01 -8.67
N MET A 98 -16.14 -2.93 -9.15
CA MET A 98 -16.58 -1.87 -10.05
C MET A 98 -16.50 -0.47 -9.41
N LEU A 99 -16.65 -0.36 -8.09
CA LEU A 99 -16.43 0.90 -7.36
C LEU A 99 -14.97 1.36 -7.44
N GLY A 100 -14.00 0.45 -7.44
CA GLY A 100 -12.59 0.83 -7.66
C GLY A 100 -12.36 1.54 -8.99
N GLY A 101 -13.14 1.21 -10.02
CA GLY A 101 -13.02 1.74 -11.38
C GLY A 101 -13.86 2.99 -11.68
N ILE A 102 -14.29 3.78 -10.69
CA ILE A 102 -15.19 4.94 -10.92
C ILE A 102 -14.45 6.22 -11.33
N SER A 103 -13.16 6.36 -11.02
CA SER A 103 -12.38 7.55 -11.36
C SER A 103 -12.32 7.77 -12.87
N ALA A 104 -12.14 9.01 -13.29
CA ALA A 104 -12.05 9.37 -14.72
C ALA A 104 -10.93 8.58 -15.42
N ARG A 105 -9.80 8.41 -14.73
CA ARG A 105 -8.65 7.61 -15.20
C ARG A 105 -9.00 6.14 -15.40
N ALA A 106 -9.70 5.54 -14.44
CA ALA A 106 -10.00 4.10 -14.43
C ALA A 106 -11.08 3.70 -15.43
N ARG A 107 -12.05 4.59 -15.66
CA ARG A 107 -13.28 4.32 -16.41
C ARG A 107 -13.02 3.82 -17.84
N LYS A 108 -11.99 4.38 -18.51
CA LYS A 108 -11.69 4.05 -19.91
C LYS A 108 -11.27 2.58 -20.12
N GLN A 109 -10.65 1.96 -19.13
CA GLN A 109 -10.12 0.59 -19.20
C GLN A 109 -10.79 -0.36 -18.21
N ARG A 110 -11.96 0.01 -17.69
CA ARG A 110 -12.64 -0.67 -16.58
C ARG A 110 -12.89 -2.16 -16.85
N ARG A 111 -13.30 -2.51 -18.09
CA ARG A 111 -13.55 -3.90 -18.48
C ARG A 111 -12.24 -4.71 -18.48
N GLN A 112 -11.22 -4.20 -19.14
CA GLN A 112 -9.91 -4.85 -19.21
C GLN A 112 -9.29 -5.06 -17.82
N ARG A 113 -9.43 -4.06 -16.93
CA ARG A 113 -8.94 -4.16 -15.55
C ARG A 113 -9.71 -5.20 -14.74
N LEU A 114 -11.01 -5.30 -14.94
CA LEU A 114 -11.79 -6.35 -14.30
C LEU A 114 -11.29 -7.74 -14.72
N GLU A 115 -11.04 -7.95 -15.99
CA GLU A 115 -10.46 -9.21 -16.50
C GLU A 115 -9.10 -9.50 -15.83
N GLN A 116 -8.20 -8.51 -15.76
CA GLN A 116 -6.90 -8.65 -15.08
C GLN A 116 -7.02 -8.96 -13.58
N VAL A 117 -7.98 -8.34 -12.89
CA VAL A 117 -8.24 -8.63 -11.48
C VAL A 117 -8.72 -10.07 -11.31
N LEU A 118 -9.62 -10.53 -12.15
CA LEU A 118 -10.17 -11.89 -12.08
C LEU A 118 -9.11 -12.96 -12.44
N GLU A 119 -8.23 -12.68 -13.40
CA GLU A 119 -7.05 -13.51 -13.67
C GLU A 119 -6.06 -13.55 -12.49
N THR A 120 -5.96 -12.44 -11.75
CA THR A 120 -5.10 -12.35 -10.57
C THR A 120 -5.70 -13.07 -9.37
N PHE A 121 -7.01 -12.99 -9.22
CA PHE A 121 -7.78 -13.57 -8.12
C PHE A 121 -8.92 -14.48 -8.62
N PRO A 122 -8.61 -15.70 -9.13
CA PRO A 122 -9.63 -16.60 -9.71
C PRO A 122 -10.77 -16.94 -8.74
N ARG A 123 -10.49 -17.02 -7.44
CA ARG A 123 -11.50 -17.26 -6.40
C ARG A 123 -12.60 -16.20 -6.35
N LEU A 124 -12.30 -14.95 -6.73
CA LEU A 124 -13.29 -13.89 -6.81
C LEU A 124 -14.17 -14.06 -8.06
N GLN A 125 -13.62 -14.60 -9.15
CA GLN A 125 -14.35 -14.85 -10.39
C GLN A 125 -15.48 -15.88 -10.19
N GLU A 126 -15.22 -16.93 -9.43
CA GLU A 126 -16.18 -17.99 -9.15
C GLU A 126 -17.40 -17.52 -8.36
N ARG A 127 -17.31 -16.33 -7.72
CA ARG A 127 -18.28 -15.85 -6.73
C ARG A 127 -18.70 -14.39 -6.95
N LEU A 128 -18.59 -13.88 -8.18
CA LEU A 128 -18.77 -12.47 -8.52
C LEU A 128 -20.06 -11.83 -8.01
N ASP A 129 -21.16 -12.58 -8.01
CA ASP A 129 -22.48 -12.08 -7.62
C ASP A 129 -22.79 -12.34 -6.13
N GLN A 130 -21.84 -12.92 -5.39
CA GLN A 130 -21.95 -13.17 -3.96
C GLN A 130 -21.67 -11.88 -3.16
N HIS A 131 -22.33 -11.71 -2.01
CA HIS A 131 -22.09 -10.59 -1.09
C HIS A 131 -20.70 -10.66 -0.47
N ALA A 132 -19.96 -9.55 -0.50
CA ALA A 132 -18.59 -9.47 0.01
C ALA A 132 -18.47 -9.80 1.51
N GLY A 133 -19.54 -9.57 2.29
CA GLY A 133 -19.57 -9.90 3.71
C GLY A 133 -19.51 -11.39 4.01
N THR A 134 -19.82 -12.26 3.04
CA THR A 134 -19.76 -13.73 3.19
C THR A 134 -18.39 -14.32 2.89
N LEU A 135 -17.45 -13.50 2.43
CA LEU A 135 -16.09 -13.91 2.13
C LEU A 135 -15.27 -14.15 3.41
N SER A 136 -14.36 -15.10 3.37
CA SER A 136 -13.31 -15.23 4.39
C SER A 136 -12.41 -13.97 4.43
N GLY A 137 -11.70 -13.78 5.55
CA GLY A 137 -10.81 -12.63 5.69
C GLY A 137 -9.75 -12.53 4.59
N GLY A 138 -9.21 -13.66 4.12
CA GLY A 138 -8.25 -13.68 3.01
C GLY A 138 -8.88 -13.31 1.67
N GLU A 139 -10.11 -13.76 1.41
CA GLU A 139 -10.85 -13.39 0.19
C GLU A 139 -11.29 -11.93 0.21
N GLN A 140 -11.64 -11.38 1.38
CA GLN A 140 -11.88 -9.94 1.53
C GLN A 140 -10.63 -9.11 1.25
N GLN A 141 -9.45 -9.61 1.65
CA GLN A 141 -8.18 -8.95 1.34
C GLN A 141 -7.89 -8.98 -0.17
N MET A 142 -8.14 -10.12 -0.84
CA MET A 142 -8.05 -10.19 -2.31
C MET A 142 -8.98 -9.17 -2.97
N LEU A 143 -10.22 -9.04 -2.47
CA LEU A 143 -11.19 -8.09 -2.98
C LEU A 143 -10.74 -6.63 -2.77
N ALA A 144 -10.16 -6.30 -1.61
CA ALA A 144 -9.63 -4.97 -1.33
C ALA A 144 -8.47 -4.61 -2.26
N ILE A 145 -7.52 -5.53 -2.48
CA ILE A 145 -6.41 -5.34 -3.43
C ILE A 145 -6.95 -5.25 -4.87
N GLY A 146 -7.87 -6.14 -5.25
CA GLY A 146 -8.51 -6.11 -6.56
C GLY A 146 -9.22 -4.78 -6.85
N ARG A 147 -9.90 -4.21 -5.84
CA ARG A 147 -10.49 -2.87 -5.92
C ARG A 147 -9.44 -1.78 -6.16
N GLY A 148 -8.27 -1.88 -5.52
CA GLY A 148 -7.11 -1.01 -5.78
C GLY A 148 -6.60 -1.14 -7.21
N MET A 149 -6.50 -2.36 -7.75
CA MET A 149 -6.12 -2.62 -9.15
C MET A 149 -7.12 -2.00 -10.13
N MET A 150 -8.42 -2.10 -9.84
CA MET A 150 -9.49 -1.49 -10.65
C MET A 150 -9.33 0.02 -10.79
N ALA A 151 -8.75 0.71 -9.80
CA ALA A 151 -8.52 2.15 -9.83
C ALA A 151 -7.42 2.56 -10.83
N GLY A 152 -6.67 1.61 -11.38
CA GLY A 152 -5.61 1.87 -12.36
C GLY A 152 -4.38 2.47 -11.74
N ALA A 153 -3.91 1.85 -10.67
CA ALA A 153 -2.75 2.30 -9.92
C ALA A 153 -1.51 2.42 -10.82
N GLU A 154 -0.79 3.53 -10.68
CA GLU A 154 0.61 3.66 -11.04
C GLU A 154 1.51 3.36 -9.84
N VAL A 155 1.03 3.75 -8.65
CA VAL A 155 1.58 3.37 -7.35
C VAL A 155 0.47 2.77 -6.52
N LEU A 156 0.67 1.55 -6.07
CA LEU A 156 -0.22 0.86 -5.14
C LEU A 156 0.42 0.86 -3.75
N MET A 157 -0.22 1.52 -2.81
CA MET A 157 0.17 1.55 -1.42
C MET A 157 -0.66 0.51 -0.66
N LEU A 158 -0.01 -0.46 -0.04
CA LEU A 158 -0.65 -1.53 0.71
C LEU A 158 -0.32 -1.36 2.20
N ASP A 159 -1.34 -1.12 3.02
CA ASP A 159 -1.17 -0.93 4.47
C ASP A 159 -1.51 -2.23 5.22
N GLU A 160 -0.48 -2.87 5.74
CA GLU A 160 -0.51 -4.14 6.48
C GLU A 160 -1.41 -5.22 5.83
N PRO A 161 -1.18 -5.56 4.54
CA PRO A 161 -2.04 -6.48 3.80
C PRO A 161 -2.05 -7.91 4.36
N SER A 162 -1.10 -8.27 5.20
CA SER A 162 -1.01 -9.60 5.83
C SER A 162 -1.73 -9.72 7.18
N LEU A 163 -2.16 -8.59 7.75
CA LEU A 163 -2.69 -8.56 9.12
C LEU A 163 -3.96 -9.42 9.28
N GLY A 164 -3.93 -10.30 10.30
CA GLY A 164 -5.07 -11.16 10.64
C GLY A 164 -5.42 -12.21 9.58
N LEU A 165 -4.46 -12.60 8.74
CA LEU A 165 -4.58 -13.68 7.77
C LEU A 165 -3.90 -14.96 8.28
N SER A 166 -4.40 -16.13 7.81
CA SER A 166 -3.70 -17.38 8.03
C SER A 166 -2.38 -17.41 7.25
N PRO A 167 -1.38 -18.21 7.68
CA PRO A 167 -0.09 -18.29 7.01
C PRO A 167 -0.17 -18.60 5.50
N LEU A 168 -1.10 -19.44 5.11
CA LEU A 168 -1.34 -19.79 3.71
C LEU A 168 -1.81 -18.56 2.90
N PHE A 169 -2.75 -17.78 3.43
CA PHE A 169 -3.22 -16.57 2.78
C PHE A 169 -2.17 -15.47 2.76
N VAL A 170 -1.38 -15.34 3.81
CA VAL A 170 -0.24 -14.40 3.85
C VAL A 170 0.71 -14.71 2.69
N GLN A 171 1.12 -15.96 2.52
CA GLN A 171 2.00 -16.37 1.42
C GLN A 171 1.36 -16.03 0.06
N TYR A 172 0.09 -16.40 -0.14
CA TYR A 172 -0.63 -16.10 -1.38
C TYR A 172 -0.68 -14.60 -1.70
N ILE A 173 -0.95 -13.74 -0.71
CA ILE A 173 -0.99 -12.28 -0.90
C ILE A 173 0.39 -11.75 -1.29
N PHE A 174 1.46 -12.19 -0.64
CA PHE A 174 2.82 -11.74 -0.99
C PHE A 174 3.26 -12.23 -2.38
N GLU A 175 2.92 -13.45 -2.77
CA GLU A 175 3.16 -13.96 -4.13
C GLU A 175 2.39 -13.13 -5.17
N THR A 176 1.15 -12.72 -4.85
CA THR A 176 0.35 -11.86 -5.70
C THR A 176 0.94 -10.45 -5.82
N ILE A 177 1.41 -9.87 -4.70
CA ILE A 177 2.12 -8.58 -4.69
C ILE A 177 3.37 -8.67 -5.58
N ALA A 178 4.16 -9.73 -5.44
CA ALA A 178 5.34 -9.96 -6.28
C ALA A 178 4.97 -10.13 -7.76
N LYS A 179 3.85 -10.79 -8.09
CA LYS A 179 3.34 -10.90 -9.47
C LYS A 179 2.98 -9.53 -10.02
N MET A 180 2.25 -8.70 -9.29
CA MET A 180 1.90 -7.34 -9.69
C MET A 180 3.14 -6.47 -9.91
N HIS A 181 4.13 -6.58 -9.03
CA HIS A 181 5.41 -5.88 -9.19
C HIS A 181 6.15 -6.30 -10.48
N ARG A 182 6.24 -7.62 -10.77
CA ARG A 182 6.84 -8.11 -12.02
C ARG A 182 6.11 -7.63 -13.28
N MET A 183 4.83 -7.29 -13.19
CA MET A 183 4.08 -6.66 -14.27
C MET A 183 4.36 -5.14 -14.41
N GLY A 184 5.30 -4.59 -13.64
CA GLY A 184 5.75 -3.20 -13.70
C GLY A 184 5.02 -2.25 -12.75
N LEU A 185 4.16 -2.74 -11.86
CA LEU A 185 3.49 -1.90 -10.88
C LEU A 185 4.48 -1.41 -9.81
N THR A 186 4.46 -0.11 -9.54
CA THR A 186 5.19 0.46 -8.39
C THR A 186 4.42 0.19 -7.12
N ILE A 187 5.08 -0.34 -6.08
CA ILE A 187 4.42 -0.73 -4.84
C ILE A 187 5.14 -0.15 -3.63
N LEU A 188 4.39 0.51 -2.76
CA LEU A 188 4.82 0.85 -1.40
C LEU A 188 4.10 -0.10 -0.43
N LEU A 189 4.86 -1.06 0.10
CA LEU A 189 4.36 -2.08 1.00
C LEU A 189 4.67 -1.71 2.43
N VAL A 190 3.64 -1.42 3.20
CA VAL A 190 3.75 -1.15 4.64
C VAL A 190 3.43 -2.42 5.40
N GLU A 191 4.36 -2.84 6.24
CA GLU A 191 4.25 -4.10 6.97
C GLU A 191 4.95 -4.05 8.32
N GLN A 192 4.47 -4.87 9.22
CA GLN A 192 5.17 -5.22 10.44
C GLN A 192 6.00 -6.50 10.26
N ASN A 193 5.57 -7.39 9.37
CA ASN A 193 6.28 -8.64 9.06
C ASN A 193 7.50 -8.38 8.16
N SER A 194 8.63 -8.12 8.80
CA SER A 194 9.89 -7.81 8.11
C SER A 194 10.40 -8.96 7.25
N SER A 195 10.25 -10.21 7.70
CA SER A 195 10.81 -11.39 7.00
C SER A 195 10.22 -11.55 5.59
N LEU A 196 8.91 -11.33 5.42
CA LEU A 196 8.27 -11.41 4.12
C LEU A 196 8.58 -10.18 3.28
N THR A 197 8.60 -8.99 3.89
CA THR A 197 8.96 -7.76 3.18
C THR A 197 10.38 -7.86 2.60
N PHE A 198 11.36 -8.36 3.37
CA PHE A 198 12.74 -8.53 2.91
C PHE A 198 12.90 -9.54 1.76
N ARG A 199 11.94 -10.46 1.55
CA ARG A 199 11.99 -11.41 0.42
C ARG A 199 11.56 -10.77 -0.90
N HIS A 200 10.77 -9.72 -0.86
CA HIS A 200 10.10 -9.18 -2.04
C HIS A 200 10.51 -7.74 -2.37
N ALA A 201 10.82 -6.92 -1.37
CA ALA A 201 11.23 -5.54 -1.57
C ALA A 201 12.69 -5.42 -2.01
N SER A 202 12.98 -4.50 -2.92
CA SER A 202 14.35 -4.17 -3.34
C SER A 202 15.03 -3.18 -2.39
N ARG A 203 14.23 -2.31 -1.77
CA ARG A 203 14.62 -1.27 -0.81
C ARG A 203 13.67 -1.30 0.37
N CYS A 204 14.20 -1.01 1.56
CA CYS A 204 13.38 -0.85 2.76
C CYS A 204 13.72 0.44 3.50
N TYR A 205 12.69 0.99 4.15
CA TYR A 205 12.79 2.02 5.15
C TYR A 205 12.27 1.46 6.48
N VAL A 206 12.99 1.72 7.56
CA VAL A 206 12.54 1.38 8.92
C VAL A 206 12.14 2.68 9.61
N LEU A 207 10.87 2.77 9.97
CA LEU A 207 10.30 3.92 10.66
C LEU A 207 10.24 3.63 12.17
N GLU A 208 10.84 4.50 12.97
CA GLU A 208 10.82 4.45 14.43
C GLU A 208 10.46 5.82 14.99
N GLN A 209 9.47 5.88 15.86
CA GLN A 209 9.03 7.12 16.52
C GLN A 209 8.85 8.30 15.54
N GLY A 210 8.24 8.03 14.40
CA GLY A 210 7.98 9.04 13.37
C GLY A 210 9.19 9.51 12.56
N ARG A 211 10.32 8.83 12.63
CA ARG A 211 11.56 9.14 11.89
C ARG A 211 12.02 7.94 11.08
N VAL A 212 12.67 8.17 9.96
CA VAL A 212 13.40 7.12 9.25
C VAL A 212 14.68 6.83 10.04
N ALA A 213 14.73 5.67 10.68
CA ALA A 213 15.89 5.24 11.46
C ALA A 213 16.93 4.55 10.58
N ILE A 214 16.49 3.77 9.59
CA ILE A 214 17.37 3.02 8.69
C ILE A 214 16.73 3.03 7.31
N ASP A 215 17.53 3.22 6.26
CA ASP A 215 17.08 3.09 4.88
C ASP A 215 18.17 2.51 3.98
N GLY A 216 17.78 1.93 2.87
CA GLY A 216 18.70 1.42 1.87
C GLY A 216 18.22 0.18 1.14
N PRO A 217 19.09 -0.44 0.34
CA PRO A 217 18.85 -1.75 -0.26
C PRO A 217 18.46 -2.76 0.81
N THR A 218 17.52 -3.64 0.48
CA THR A 218 16.94 -4.59 1.45
C THR A 218 18.00 -5.42 2.19
N GLU A 219 19.06 -5.87 1.51
CA GLU A 219 20.14 -6.64 2.15
C GLU A 219 20.91 -5.83 3.20
N VAL A 220 21.09 -4.52 2.98
CA VAL A 220 21.73 -3.61 3.95
C VAL A 220 20.85 -3.44 5.17
N VAL A 221 19.56 -3.13 4.96
CA VAL A 221 18.60 -2.94 6.04
C VAL A 221 18.39 -4.21 6.85
N ARG A 222 18.26 -5.37 6.18
CA ARG A 222 18.11 -6.68 6.82
C ARG A 222 19.27 -7.04 7.74
N ASN A 223 20.51 -6.74 7.31
CA ASN A 223 21.73 -7.10 8.05
C ASN A 223 22.13 -6.04 9.09
N HIS A 224 21.43 -4.91 9.16
CA HIS A 224 21.70 -3.88 10.15
C HIS A 224 21.48 -4.39 11.58
N PRO A 225 22.39 -4.16 12.54
CA PRO A 225 22.28 -4.69 13.90
C PRO A 225 20.97 -4.34 14.61
N ALA A 226 20.49 -3.09 14.48
CA ALA A 226 19.22 -2.66 15.06
C ALA A 226 18.04 -3.41 14.45
N THR A 227 18.02 -3.62 13.13
CA THR A 227 16.97 -4.39 12.44
C THR A 227 16.96 -5.84 12.91
N ARG A 228 18.12 -6.47 13.01
CA ARG A 228 18.24 -7.86 13.48
C ARG A 228 17.71 -8.02 14.89
N LYS A 229 18.07 -7.12 15.79
CA LYS A 229 17.59 -7.11 17.19
C LYS A 229 16.09 -6.86 17.30
N ALA A 230 15.55 -5.88 16.56
CA ALA A 230 14.14 -5.47 16.66
C ALA A 230 13.15 -6.41 15.96
N TYR A 231 13.57 -7.01 14.82
CA TYR A 231 12.64 -7.70 13.92
C TYR A 231 12.98 -9.16 13.63
N LEU A 232 14.22 -9.61 13.87
CA LEU A 232 14.64 -10.99 13.58
C LEU A 232 14.97 -11.81 14.84
N GLY A 233 14.88 -11.21 16.02
CA GLY A 233 15.08 -11.91 17.30
C GLY A 233 16.51 -12.42 17.54
N MET A 234 17.51 -11.79 16.90
CA MET A 234 18.93 -12.18 16.97
C MET A 234 19.77 -11.12 17.66
#